data_2cbe780beade564a06aeae90533e0e75
#
_entry.id   2cbe780beade564a06aeae90533e0e75
#
_cell.length_a   1.000
_cell.length_b   1.000
_cell.length_c   1.000
_cell.angle_alpha   90.00
_cell.angle_beta   90.00
_cell.angle_gamma   90.00
#
_symmetry.space_group_name_H-M   'P 1'
#
loop_
_entity.id
_entity.type
_entity.pdbx_description
1 polymer ?
#
loop_
_entity_poly.entity_id
_entity_poly.type
_entity_poly.pdbx_seq_one_letter_code
_entity_poly.pdbx_strand_id
1 'polypeptide(L)'
;MLEAYFTPGRTEYIPKGEESYYIDNPAPYPLLVPIINRPDAARPFGHSRISRACMELVQQAMRTLRRSEVAAEYYSFPQKYVLGLSEDAEQLDKWKASMSSFLTFTKDEDGDKPSLGQFQQQSMSPYSEQLKSIASLFAGETGLTLDDLGFATSNPASSEAIRASHENLRLAARKAQRTFGSGFLNVGFLAACVRDDYAYNRGQFYLTKAVWLPIFEPDSAALSGVGDAILKINQAAPGYLGAKNIKQLTGMEMEESLPVATAETQNSGT
;
A
#
# COMPACT_ATOMS: atom_id res chain seq x y z
N MET A 1 -24.44 19.13 -0.41
CA MET A 1 -23.21 19.34 -1.18
C MET A 1 -22.71 20.71 -0.76
N LEU A 2 -21.43 20.83 -0.42
CA LEU A 2 -20.79 22.11 -0.03
C LEU A 2 -19.78 22.44 -1.11
N GLU A 3 -19.84 23.62 -1.68
CA GLU A 3 -18.83 24.16 -2.56
C GLU A 3 -18.00 25.20 -1.79
N ALA A 4 -16.70 25.26 -2.04
CA ALA A 4 -15.83 26.24 -1.40
C ALA A 4 -14.92 26.91 -2.43
N TYR A 5 -14.87 28.24 -2.40
CA TYR A 5 -14.04 29.05 -3.26
C TYR A 5 -12.93 29.70 -2.44
N PHE A 6 -11.70 29.32 -2.75
CA PHE A 6 -10.50 29.78 -2.07
C PHE A 6 -9.86 30.93 -2.83
N THR A 7 -9.87 32.12 -2.24
CA THR A 7 -9.19 33.31 -2.76
C THR A 7 -8.16 33.80 -1.75
N PRO A 8 -7.20 34.63 -2.15
CA PRO A 8 -6.32 35.28 -1.18
C PRO A 8 -7.11 36.11 -0.17
N GLY A 9 -6.87 35.90 1.10
CA GLY A 9 -7.53 36.62 2.19
C GLY A 9 -8.96 36.20 2.52
N ARG A 10 -9.59 35.31 1.71
CA ARG A 10 -11.00 34.91 1.92
C ARG A 10 -11.30 33.53 1.40
N THR A 11 -12.12 32.79 2.12
CA THR A 11 -12.76 31.56 1.65
C THR A 11 -14.27 31.71 1.71
N GLU A 12 -14.96 31.47 0.61
CA GLU A 12 -16.42 31.49 0.51
C GLU A 12 -16.94 30.05 0.48
N TYR A 13 -17.97 29.76 1.28
CA TYR A 13 -18.64 28.48 1.35
C TYR A 13 -20.08 28.62 0.86
N ILE A 14 -20.47 27.77 -0.08
CA ILE A 14 -21.81 27.74 -0.66
C ILE A 14 -22.46 26.38 -0.35
N PRO A 15 -23.21 26.26 0.75
CA PRO A 15 -23.97 25.05 1.07
C PRO A 15 -25.17 24.93 0.14
N LYS A 16 -25.53 23.68 -0.23
CA LYS A 16 -26.68 23.43 -1.09
C LYS A 16 -27.99 23.75 -0.37
N GLY A 17 -28.70 24.78 -0.80
CA GLY A 17 -30.01 25.17 -0.26
C GLY A 17 -29.97 26.13 0.92
N GLU A 18 -28.80 26.65 1.25
CA GLU A 18 -28.59 27.68 2.29
C GLU A 18 -27.88 28.88 1.72
N GLU A 19 -27.84 29.99 2.44
CA GLU A 19 -27.10 31.18 2.05
C GLU A 19 -25.60 30.94 2.12
N SER A 20 -24.83 31.51 1.18
CA SER A 20 -23.37 31.47 1.21
C SER A 20 -22.83 32.30 2.38
N TYR A 21 -21.75 31.80 2.98
CA TYR A 21 -21.00 32.53 3.98
C TYR A 21 -19.51 32.54 3.64
N TYR A 22 -18.80 33.52 4.17
CA TYR A 22 -17.35 33.62 3.94
C TYR A 22 -16.58 33.76 5.26
N ILE A 23 -15.33 33.32 5.22
CA ILE A 23 -14.38 33.45 6.31
C ILE A 23 -13.17 34.22 5.78
N ASP A 24 -12.91 35.37 6.37
CA ASP A 24 -11.70 36.16 6.08
C ASP A 24 -10.50 35.57 6.81
N ASN A 25 -9.32 35.68 6.21
CA ASN A 25 -8.06 35.21 6.79
C ASN A 25 -6.90 36.10 6.33
N PRO A 26 -5.80 36.21 7.10
CA PRO A 26 -4.67 37.06 6.77
C PRO A 26 -3.72 36.47 5.73
N ALA A 27 -3.99 35.26 5.24
CA ALA A 27 -3.08 34.57 4.33
C ALA A 27 -2.96 35.27 2.96
N PRO A 28 -1.74 35.51 2.46
CA PRO A 28 -1.52 36.19 1.17
C PRO A 28 -1.86 35.32 -0.05
N TYR A 29 -2.13 34.02 0.17
CA TYR A 29 -2.50 33.06 -0.86
C TYR A 29 -3.76 32.30 -0.46
N PRO A 30 -4.48 31.67 -1.41
CA PRO A 30 -5.62 30.82 -1.11
C PRO A 30 -5.28 29.72 -0.12
N LEU A 31 -6.18 29.43 0.83
CA LEU A 31 -6.02 28.35 1.81
C LEU A 31 -6.19 26.94 1.20
N LEU A 32 -5.69 26.75 0.01
CA LEU A 32 -5.74 25.51 -0.74
C LEU A 32 -4.34 25.21 -1.31
N VAL A 33 -3.71 24.17 -0.81
CA VAL A 33 -2.37 23.76 -1.25
C VAL A 33 -2.45 22.39 -1.93
N PRO A 34 -2.09 22.29 -3.22
CA PRO A 34 -2.03 21.01 -3.88
C PRO A 34 -0.80 20.20 -3.44
N ILE A 35 -1.01 18.94 -3.05
CA ILE A 35 0.06 17.96 -2.83
C ILE A 35 0.24 17.17 -4.13
N ILE A 36 1.27 17.50 -4.89
CA ILE A 36 1.40 17.09 -6.28
C ILE A 36 2.35 15.90 -6.39
N ASN A 37 1.91 14.82 -7.06
CA ASN A 37 2.75 13.67 -7.37
C ASN A 37 3.19 13.70 -8.83
N ARG A 38 4.51 13.73 -9.08
CA ARG A 38 5.13 13.66 -10.42
C ARG A 38 4.54 14.68 -11.40
N PRO A 39 4.66 16.00 -11.14
CA PRO A 39 4.21 17.04 -12.08
C PRO A 39 5.05 17.01 -13.35
N ASP A 40 4.42 17.29 -14.49
CA ASP A 40 5.07 17.57 -15.76
C ASP A 40 4.46 18.82 -16.42
N ALA A 41 5.03 19.26 -17.55
CA ALA A 41 4.58 20.45 -18.24
C ALA A 41 3.13 20.33 -18.80
N ALA A 42 2.70 19.11 -19.15
CA ALA A 42 1.35 18.85 -19.65
C ALA A 42 0.33 18.68 -18.51
N ARG A 43 0.80 18.24 -17.34
CA ARG A 43 -0.01 17.98 -16.15
C ARG A 43 0.60 18.60 -14.91
N PRO A 44 0.45 19.90 -14.70
CA PRO A 44 1.06 20.62 -13.59
C PRO A 44 0.53 20.16 -12.23
N PHE A 45 -0.69 19.61 -12.17
CA PHE A 45 -1.27 18.98 -10.97
C PHE A 45 -0.86 17.51 -10.78
N GLY A 46 0.09 17.03 -11.59
CA GLY A 46 0.71 15.74 -11.46
C GLY A 46 -0.11 14.55 -11.98
N HIS A 47 0.39 13.37 -11.65
CA HIS A 47 -0.18 12.09 -12.07
C HIS A 47 -0.56 11.25 -10.85
N SER A 48 -1.62 10.47 -11.00
CA SER A 48 -1.92 9.42 -10.02
C SER A 48 -0.78 8.39 -9.97
N ARG A 49 -0.50 7.86 -8.79
CA ARG A 49 0.37 6.69 -8.64
C ARG A 49 -0.28 5.42 -9.20
N ILE A 50 -1.63 5.36 -9.17
CA ILE A 50 -2.38 4.28 -9.79
C ILE A 50 -2.42 4.53 -11.29
N SER A 51 -1.56 3.81 -12.03
CA SER A 51 -1.50 3.89 -13.49
C SER A 51 -2.63 3.11 -14.16
N ARG A 52 -2.87 3.37 -15.44
CA ARG A 52 -3.82 2.55 -16.22
C ARG A 52 -3.37 1.09 -16.31
N ALA A 53 -2.06 0.85 -16.39
CA ALA A 53 -1.49 -0.49 -16.39
C ALA A 53 -1.83 -1.23 -15.08
N CYS A 54 -1.68 -0.57 -13.91
CA CYS A 54 -2.09 -1.15 -12.64
C CYS A 54 -3.58 -1.53 -12.62
N MET A 55 -4.45 -0.65 -13.10
CA MET A 55 -5.90 -0.90 -13.14
C MET A 55 -6.24 -2.09 -14.05
N GLU A 56 -5.59 -2.19 -15.20
CA GLU A 56 -5.79 -3.29 -16.14
C GLU A 56 -5.31 -4.63 -15.57
N LEU A 57 -4.15 -4.67 -14.93
CA LEU A 57 -3.62 -5.86 -14.26
C LEU A 57 -4.54 -6.34 -13.15
N VAL A 58 -5.10 -5.44 -12.34
CA VAL A 58 -6.10 -5.79 -11.32
C VAL A 58 -7.35 -6.41 -11.96
N GLN A 59 -7.85 -5.83 -13.06
CA GLN A 59 -9.00 -6.39 -13.78
C GLN A 59 -8.69 -7.78 -14.38
N GLN A 60 -7.46 -8.00 -14.87
CA GLN A 60 -7.03 -9.30 -15.34
C GLN A 60 -6.98 -10.34 -14.20
N ALA A 61 -6.45 -9.96 -13.03
CA ALA A 61 -6.43 -10.82 -11.86
C ALA A 61 -7.86 -11.19 -11.42
N MET A 62 -8.77 -10.23 -11.35
CA MET A 62 -10.18 -10.47 -11.01
C MET A 62 -10.86 -11.43 -12.00
N ARG A 63 -10.60 -11.28 -13.31
CA ARG A 63 -11.12 -12.20 -14.33
C ARG A 63 -10.56 -13.61 -14.17
N THR A 64 -9.28 -13.74 -13.84
CA THR A 64 -8.65 -15.04 -13.59
C THR A 64 -9.22 -15.73 -12.36
N LEU A 65 -9.42 -14.99 -11.26
CA LEU A 65 -10.07 -15.50 -10.05
C LEU A 65 -11.49 -16.00 -10.34
N ARG A 66 -12.32 -15.23 -11.04
CA ARG A 66 -13.67 -15.66 -11.41
C ARG A 66 -13.67 -16.93 -12.28
N ARG A 67 -12.74 -17.04 -13.22
CA ARG A 67 -12.58 -18.26 -14.03
C ARG A 67 -12.18 -19.46 -13.16
N SER A 68 -11.27 -19.25 -12.21
CA SER A 68 -10.85 -20.32 -11.30
C SER A 68 -11.99 -20.78 -10.40
N GLU A 69 -12.84 -19.87 -9.91
CA GLU A 69 -14.04 -20.21 -9.12
C GLU A 69 -15.02 -21.07 -9.94
N VAL A 70 -15.37 -20.63 -11.15
CA VAL A 70 -16.25 -21.39 -12.04
C VAL A 70 -15.65 -22.76 -12.38
N ALA A 71 -14.35 -22.80 -12.68
CA ALA A 71 -13.68 -24.07 -12.95
C ALA A 71 -13.69 -24.99 -11.72
N ALA A 72 -13.49 -24.45 -10.53
CA ALA A 72 -13.52 -25.21 -9.28
C ALA A 72 -14.90 -25.86 -9.03
N GLU A 73 -16.00 -25.16 -9.33
CA GLU A 73 -17.35 -25.73 -9.25
C GLU A 73 -17.51 -26.93 -10.17
N TYR A 74 -17.07 -26.81 -11.44
CA TYR A 74 -17.15 -27.92 -12.40
C TYR A 74 -16.27 -29.11 -11.99
N TYR A 75 -15.10 -28.86 -11.42
CA TYR A 75 -14.16 -29.94 -11.04
C TYR A 75 -14.44 -30.55 -9.66
N SER A 76 -15.19 -29.88 -8.82
CA SER A 76 -15.65 -30.42 -7.54
C SER A 76 -16.61 -31.60 -7.72
N PHE A 77 -17.33 -31.60 -8.86
CA PHE A 77 -18.28 -32.67 -9.22
C PHE A 77 -17.92 -33.26 -10.58
N PRO A 78 -16.94 -34.17 -10.66
CA PRO A 78 -16.54 -34.75 -11.93
C PRO A 78 -17.69 -35.47 -12.58
N GLN A 79 -18.01 -35.12 -13.85
CA GLN A 79 -19.06 -35.75 -14.61
C GLN A 79 -18.66 -37.19 -14.93
N LYS A 80 -19.56 -38.12 -14.60
CA LYS A 80 -19.44 -39.53 -14.95
C LYS A 80 -20.27 -39.81 -16.16
N TYR A 81 -19.84 -40.70 -17.03
CA TYR A 81 -20.58 -41.14 -18.19
C TYR A 81 -20.61 -42.66 -18.26
N VAL A 82 -21.66 -43.18 -18.84
CA VAL A 82 -21.86 -44.60 -19.05
C VAL A 82 -22.15 -44.80 -20.55
N LEU A 83 -21.48 -45.76 -21.16
CA LEU A 83 -21.67 -46.14 -22.55
C LEU A 83 -22.17 -47.58 -22.59
N GLY A 84 -23.12 -47.93 -23.51
CA GLY A 84 -23.62 -49.27 -23.67
C GLY A 84 -24.67 -49.66 -22.64
N LEU A 85 -25.59 -48.75 -22.28
CA LEU A 85 -26.79 -49.08 -21.51
C LEU A 85 -27.84 -49.68 -22.46
N SER A 86 -28.59 -50.71 -22.01
CA SER A 86 -29.71 -51.25 -22.75
C SER A 86 -30.87 -50.24 -22.85
N GLU A 87 -31.72 -50.33 -23.90
CA GLU A 87 -32.84 -49.41 -24.10
C GLU A 87 -33.87 -49.46 -22.96
N ASP A 88 -33.96 -50.59 -22.24
CA ASP A 88 -34.84 -50.78 -21.08
C ASP A 88 -34.23 -50.38 -19.73
N ALA A 89 -33.02 -49.82 -19.71
CA ALA A 89 -32.38 -49.41 -18.47
C ALA A 89 -33.13 -48.21 -17.84
N GLU A 90 -33.46 -48.31 -16.54
CA GLU A 90 -34.06 -47.23 -15.79
C GLU A 90 -33.20 -45.97 -15.90
N GLN A 91 -33.84 -44.79 -16.13
CA GLN A 91 -33.14 -43.54 -16.19
C GLN A 91 -32.39 -43.30 -14.86
N LEU A 92 -31.08 -43.18 -14.95
CA LEU A 92 -30.24 -42.86 -13.83
C LEU A 92 -30.68 -41.55 -13.16
N ASP A 93 -31.02 -41.62 -11.89
CA ASP A 93 -31.27 -40.44 -11.09
C ASP A 93 -29.99 -39.59 -11.04
N LYS A 94 -30.02 -38.44 -11.70
CA LYS A 94 -28.87 -37.52 -11.81
C LYS A 94 -28.32 -37.12 -10.47
N TRP A 95 -29.17 -37.05 -9.46
CA TRP A 95 -28.78 -36.70 -8.10
C TRP A 95 -28.00 -37.83 -7.42
N LYS A 96 -28.42 -39.08 -7.56
CA LYS A 96 -27.69 -40.25 -7.01
C LYS A 96 -26.37 -40.48 -7.73
N ALA A 97 -26.29 -40.19 -9.03
CA ALA A 97 -25.06 -40.32 -9.80
C ALA A 97 -23.98 -39.26 -9.43
N SER A 98 -24.39 -38.10 -8.97
CA SER A 98 -23.45 -37.02 -8.58
C SER A 98 -22.84 -37.22 -7.21
N MET A 99 -23.54 -37.84 -6.27
CA MET A 99 -23.09 -38.02 -4.88
C MET A 99 -22.62 -39.46 -4.62
N SER A 100 -21.41 -39.79 -5.01
CA SER A 100 -20.55 -40.94 -4.58
C SER A 100 -21.28 -42.26 -4.16
N SER A 101 -22.46 -42.55 -4.67
CA SER A 101 -23.10 -43.85 -4.44
C SER A 101 -22.51 -44.92 -5.37
N PHE A 102 -22.40 -46.15 -4.90
CA PHE A 102 -22.05 -47.26 -5.74
C PHE A 102 -23.12 -47.43 -6.81
N LEU A 103 -22.76 -47.17 -8.08
CA LEU A 103 -23.62 -47.39 -9.22
C LEU A 103 -23.50 -48.86 -9.62
N THR A 104 -24.55 -49.64 -9.48
CA THR A 104 -24.61 -51.01 -9.95
C THR A 104 -25.29 -51.05 -11.30
N PHE A 105 -24.66 -51.66 -12.28
CA PHE A 105 -25.20 -51.86 -13.63
C PHE A 105 -25.33 -53.36 -13.93
N THR A 106 -26.41 -53.72 -14.58
CA THR A 106 -26.63 -55.05 -15.09
C THR A 106 -26.00 -55.21 -16.47
N LYS A 107 -25.77 -56.46 -16.91
CA LYS A 107 -25.32 -56.76 -18.25
C LYS A 107 -26.46 -56.49 -19.25
N ASP A 108 -26.09 -56.09 -20.49
CA ASP A 108 -27.01 -55.96 -21.60
C ASP A 108 -27.55 -57.35 -22.04
N GLU A 109 -28.60 -57.39 -22.89
CA GLU A 109 -29.19 -58.61 -23.39
C GLU A 109 -28.19 -59.47 -24.18
N ASP A 110 -27.19 -58.87 -24.81
CA ASP A 110 -26.08 -59.55 -25.50
C ASP A 110 -24.95 -59.97 -24.57
N GLY A 111 -25.05 -59.70 -23.24
CA GLY A 111 -24.07 -60.12 -22.23
C GLY A 111 -22.90 -59.18 -22.07
N ASP A 112 -22.89 -58.04 -22.78
CA ASP A 112 -21.84 -57.03 -22.69
C ASP A 112 -22.00 -56.14 -21.44
N LYS A 113 -20.88 -55.74 -20.88
CA LYS A 113 -20.84 -54.87 -19.70
C LYS A 113 -20.80 -53.40 -20.13
N PRO A 114 -21.61 -52.51 -19.52
CA PRO A 114 -21.51 -51.10 -19.80
C PRO A 114 -20.14 -50.53 -19.39
N SER A 115 -19.60 -49.68 -20.26
CA SER A 115 -18.34 -49.00 -19.99
C SER A 115 -18.59 -47.72 -19.17
N LEU A 116 -17.98 -47.68 -18.01
CA LEU A 116 -18.04 -46.52 -17.09
C LEU A 116 -16.80 -45.65 -17.27
N GLY A 117 -17.02 -44.37 -17.41
CA GLY A 117 -15.95 -43.42 -17.48
C GLY A 117 -16.22 -42.15 -16.61
N GLN A 118 -15.19 -41.46 -16.33
CA GLN A 118 -15.24 -40.16 -15.64
C GLN A 118 -14.35 -39.20 -16.40
N PHE A 119 -14.84 -37.99 -16.63
CA PHE A 119 -14.00 -36.94 -17.19
C PHE A 119 -12.86 -36.61 -16.22
N GLN A 120 -11.66 -36.48 -16.75
CA GLN A 120 -10.48 -36.15 -15.93
C GLN A 120 -10.64 -34.77 -15.32
N GLN A 121 -10.32 -34.68 -14.05
CA GLN A 121 -10.20 -33.37 -13.37
C GLN A 121 -8.99 -32.63 -13.92
N GLN A 122 -9.19 -31.39 -14.34
CA GLN A 122 -8.09 -30.53 -14.72
C GLN A 122 -7.43 -29.92 -13.48
N SER A 123 -6.15 -29.65 -13.59
CA SER A 123 -5.40 -28.98 -12.52
C SER A 123 -5.82 -27.51 -12.41
N MET A 124 -5.93 -27.00 -11.19
CA MET A 124 -6.13 -25.58 -10.92
C MET A 124 -4.82 -24.76 -10.99
N SER A 125 -3.66 -25.45 -11.13
CA SER A 125 -2.34 -24.84 -11.19
C SER A 125 -2.21 -23.73 -12.26
N PRO A 126 -2.75 -23.86 -13.49
CA PRO A 126 -2.65 -22.82 -14.51
C PRO A 126 -3.22 -21.47 -14.06
N TYR A 127 -4.29 -21.47 -13.26
CA TYR A 127 -4.89 -20.22 -12.74
C TYR A 127 -3.99 -19.57 -11.70
N SER A 128 -3.38 -20.35 -10.81
CA SER A 128 -2.43 -19.86 -9.81
C SER A 128 -1.16 -19.32 -10.47
N GLU A 129 -0.65 -19.98 -11.51
CA GLU A 129 0.49 -19.52 -12.28
C GLU A 129 0.19 -18.22 -13.05
N GLN A 130 -1.01 -18.11 -13.61
CA GLN A 130 -1.46 -16.90 -14.28
C GLN A 130 -1.58 -15.73 -13.28
N LEU A 131 -2.15 -15.94 -12.10
CA LEU A 131 -2.22 -14.94 -11.04
C LEU A 131 -0.83 -14.50 -10.60
N LYS A 132 0.11 -15.43 -10.42
CA LYS A 132 1.49 -15.13 -10.08
C LYS A 132 2.18 -14.30 -11.16
N SER A 133 1.93 -14.60 -12.44
CA SER A 133 2.46 -13.82 -13.56
C SER A 133 1.90 -12.39 -13.57
N ILE A 134 0.60 -12.23 -13.36
CA ILE A 134 -0.04 -10.91 -13.26
C ILE A 134 0.51 -10.13 -12.06
N ALA A 135 0.67 -10.79 -10.90
CA ALA A 135 1.26 -10.19 -9.70
C ALA A 135 2.70 -9.74 -9.94
N SER A 136 3.50 -10.50 -10.69
CA SER A 136 4.86 -10.12 -11.05
C SER A 136 4.90 -8.86 -11.92
N LEU A 137 4.02 -8.75 -12.91
CA LEU A 137 3.89 -7.55 -13.73
C LEU A 137 3.43 -6.34 -12.90
N PHE A 138 2.48 -6.56 -12.00
CA PHE A 138 1.99 -5.52 -11.09
C PHE A 138 3.08 -5.05 -10.12
N ALA A 139 3.85 -5.97 -9.55
CA ALA A 139 5.00 -5.67 -8.71
C ALA A 139 6.04 -4.82 -9.46
N GLY A 140 6.36 -5.17 -10.72
CA GLY A 140 7.26 -4.39 -11.56
C GLY A 140 6.75 -2.97 -11.84
N GLU A 141 5.46 -2.80 -12.12
CA GLU A 141 4.85 -1.48 -12.39
C GLU A 141 4.81 -0.60 -11.13
N THR A 142 4.54 -1.19 -9.97
CA THR A 142 4.37 -0.44 -8.71
C THR A 142 5.66 -0.26 -7.91
N GLY A 143 6.69 -1.05 -8.20
CA GLY A 143 7.92 -1.13 -7.41
C GLY A 143 7.77 -1.93 -6.12
N LEU A 144 6.71 -2.73 -6.00
CA LEU A 144 6.50 -3.70 -4.92
C LEU A 144 7.24 -5.00 -5.20
N THR A 145 7.28 -5.88 -4.20
CA THR A 145 7.77 -7.25 -4.36
C THR A 145 6.61 -8.25 -4.46
N LEU A 146 6.89 -9.48 -4.91
CA LEU A 146 5.87 -10.54 -4.90
C LEU A 146 5.45 -10.91 -3.47
N ASP A 147 6.36 -10.80 -2.51
CA ASP A 147 6.09 -11.07 -1.09
C ASP A 147 5.09 -10.03 -0.53
N ASP A 148 5.19 -8.74 -0.92
CA ASP A 148 4.23 -7.69 -0.57
C ASP A 148 2.82 -7.98 -1.10
N LEU A 149 2.72 -8.76 -2.18
CA LEU A 149 1.46 -9.16 -2.79
C LEU A 149 0.92 -10.51 -2.25
N GLY A 150 1.57 -11.08 -1.24
CA GLY A 150 1.15 -12.32 -0.61
C GLY A 150 1.64 -13.61 -1.30
N PHE A 151 2.55 -13.51 -2.28
CA PHE A 151 3.19 -14.66 -2.93
C PHE A 151 4.51 -14.97 -2.24
N ALA A 152 4.45 -15.59 -1.08
CA ALA A 152 5.64 -15.94 -0.31
C ALA A 152 6.60 -16.84 -1.11
N THR A 153 7.88 -16.50 -1.07
CA THR A 153 8.94 -17.37 -1.59
C THR A 153 9.26 -18.47 -0.58
N SER A 154 9.49 -19.68 -1.06
CA SER A 154 9.77 -20.85 -0.22
C SER A 154 11.09 -20.77 0.58
N ASN A 155 11.99 -19.88 0.21
CA ASN A 155 13.24 -19.63 0.91
C ASN A 155 13.18 -18.27 1.62
N PRO A 156 13.35 -18.19 2.94
CA PRO A 156 13.46 -16.93 3.65
C PRO A 156 14.70 -16.18 3.16
N ALA A 157 14.47 -14.97 2.60
CA ALA A 157 15.56 -14.12 2.16
C ALA A 157 16.30 -13.53 3.38
N SER A 158 17.60 -13.27 3.25
CA SER A 158 18.33 -12.51 4.25
C SER A 158 17.77 -11.11 4.41
N SER A 159 17.96 -10.48 5.57
CA SER A 159 17.53 -9.08 5.80
C SER A 159 18.09 -8.10 4.78
N GLU A 160 19.31 -8.34 4.30
CA GLU A 160 19.94 -7.55 3.23
C GLU A 160 19.26 -7.75 1.87
N ALA A 161 18.89 -8.98 1.53
CA ALA A 161 18.18 -9.29 0.29
C ALA A 161 16.76 -8.67 0.31
N ILE A 162 16.06 -8.69 1.44
CA ILE A 162 14.77 -8.03 1.62
C ILE A 162 14.90 -6.52 1.43
N ARG A 163 15.92 -5.89 2.03
CA ARG A 163 16.19 -4.46 1.84
C ARG A 163 16.51 -4.12 0.38
N ALA A 164 17.34 -4.93 -0.28
CA ALA A 164 17.66 -4.74 -1.68
C ALA A 164 16.44 -4.87 -2.59
N SER A 165 15.53 -5.79 -2.30
CA SER A 165 14.29 -5.98 -3.08
C SER A 165 13.34 -4.77 -2.99
N HIS A 166 13.35 -4.04 -1.86
CA HIS A 166 12.52 -2.84 -1.65
C HIS A 166 13.19 -1.52 -2.10
N GLU A 167 14.38 -1.57 -2.73
CA GLU A 167 15.10 -0.35 -3.13
C GLU A 167 14.29 0.53 -4.10
N ASN A 168 13.57 -0.08 -5.05
CA ASN A 168 12.71 0.65 -5.98
C ASN A 168 11.60 1.41 -5.27
N LEU A 169 10.96 0.77 -4.28
CA LEU A 169 9.95 1.41 -3.43
C LEU A 169 10.55 2.55 -2.62
N ARG A 170 11.74 2.36 -2.06
CA ARG A 170 12.48 3.37 -1.32
C ARG A 170 12.79 4.62 -2.17
N LEU A 171 13.25 4.41 -3.38
CA LEU A 171 13.53 5.50 -4.33
C LEU A 171 12.26 6.24 -4.73
N ALA A 172 11.16 5.52 -4.98
CA ALA A 172 9.86 6.10 -5.28
C ALA A 172 9.32 6.94 -4.11
N ALA A 173 9.44 6.43 -2.87
CA ALA A 173 9.04 7.14 -1.67
C ALA A 173 9.89 8.41 -1.45
N ARG A 174 11.21 8.35 -1.61
CA ARG A 174 12.08 9.54 -1.53
C ARG A 174 11.73 10.61 -2.55
N LYS A 175 11.39 10.20 -3.78
CA LYS A 175 10.94 11.13 -4.82
C LYS A 175 9.62 11.80 -4.42
N ALA A 176 8.67 11.01 -3.87
CA ALA A 176 7.40 11.53 -3.36
C ALA A 176 7.62 12.49 -2.17
N GLN A 177 8.45 12.13 -1.18
CA GLN A 177 8.81 13.00 -0.05
C GLN A 177 9.33 14.37 -0.52
N ARG A 178 10.16 14.40 -1.56
CA ARG A 178 10.71 15.64 -2.11
C ARG A 178 9.62 16.52 -2.73
N THR A 179 8.74 15.94 -3.55
CA THR A 179 7.66 16.67 -4.21
C THR A 179 6.57 17.10 -3.24
N PHE A 180 6.18 16.21 -2.31
CA PHE A 180 5.17 16.53 -1.29
C PHE A 180 5.70 17.51 -0.25
N GLY A 181 7.00 17.45 0.07
CA GLY A 181 7.64 18.35 1.02
C GLY A 181 7.44 19.82 0.64
N SER A 182 7.51 20.18 -0.62
CA SER A 182 7.23 21.56 -1.08
C SER A 182 5.78 21.98 -0.81
N GLY A 183 4.82 21.09 -1.02
CA GLY A 183 3.42 21.32 -0.68
C GLY A 183 3.22 21.50 0.83
N PHE A 184 3.78 20.60 1.66
CA PHE A 184 3.69 20.70 3.12
C PHE A 184 4.34 21.98 3.68
N LEU A 185 5.43 22.46 3.08
CA LEU A 185 6.01 23.75 3.45
C LEU A 185 5.04 24.90 3.19
N ASN A 186 4.28 24.87 2.11
CA ASN A 186 3.25 25.88 1.83
C ASN A 186 2.08 25.74 2.82
N VAL A 187 1.66 24.51 3.16
CA VAL A 187 0.65 24.28 4.21
C VAL A 187 1.12 24.87 5.53
N GLY A 188 2.36 24.58 5.96
CA GLY A 188 2.93 25.12 7.20
C GLY A 188 3.00 26.66 7.21
N PHE A 189 3.36 27.26 6.09
CA PHE A 189 3.37 28.72 5.92
C PHE A 189 1.98 29.33 6.07
N LEU A 190 0.97 28.78 5.36
CA LEU A 190 -0.40 29.28 5.45
C LEU A 190 -1.01 29.05 6.84
N ALA A 191 -0.71 27.90 7.45
CA ALA A 191 -1.14 27.60 8.81
C ALA A 191 -0.58 28.59 9.84
N ALA A 192 0.70 28.99 9.68
CA ALA A 192 1.30 30.01 10.55
C ALA A 192 0.61 31.37 10.36
N CYS A 193 0.30 31.78 9.12
CA CYS A 193 -0.43 33.01 8.86
C CYS A 193 -1.79 33.01 9.57
N VAL A 194 -2.55 31.93 9.46
CA VAL A 194 -3.88 31.81 10.09
C VAL A 194 -3.77 31.74 11.62
N ARG A 195 -2.82 30.96 12.17
CA ARG A 195 -2.64 30.81 13.61
C ARG A 195 -2.33 32.12 14.31
N ASP A 196 -1.44 32.92 13.70
CA ASP A 196 -0.91 34.13 14.31
C ASP A 196 -1.65 35.40 13.86
N ASP A 197 -2.69 35.23 13.05
CA ASP A 197 -3.48 36.32 12.40
C ASP A 197 -2.60 37.38 11.74
N TYR A 198 -1.54 36.92 11.03
CA TYR A 198 -0.54 37.80 10.45
C TYR A 198 -0.09 37.32 9.06
N ALA A 199 -0.04 38.27 8.10
CA ALA A 199 0.42 38.00 6.73
C ALA A 199 1.96 37.92 6.68
N TYR A 200 2.52 36.77 6.94
CA TYR A 200 3.97 36.56 6.84
C TYR A 200 4.46 36.64 5.39
N ASN A 201 5.72 37.09 5.21
CA ASN A 201 6.40 36.98 3.95
C ASN A 201 6.97 35.56 3.79
N ARG A 202 6.79 34.92 2.62
CA ARG A 202 7.30 33.57 2.34
C ARG A 202 8.82 33.44 2.58
N GLY A 203 9.57 34.51 2.33
CA GLY A 203 11.03 34.56 2.58
C GLY A 203 11.43 34.34 4.04
N GLN A 204 10.55 34.65 5.00
CA GLN A 204 10.83 34.42 6.43
C GLN A 204 10.88 32.92 6.79
N PHE A 205 10.32 32.07 5.94
CA PHE A 205 10.30 30.61 6.13
C PHE A 205 11.36 29.87 5.31
N TYR A 206 12.39 30.56 4.80
CA TYR A 206 13.39 29.94 3.89
C TYR A 206 14.21 28.82 4.56
N LEU A 207 14.37 28.84 5.88
CA LEU A 207 15.05 27.79 6.65
C LEU A 207 14.14 26.62 7.04
N THR A 208 12.82 26.75 6.83
CA THR A 208 11.87 25.69 7.17
C THR A 208 12.04 24.52 6.20
N LYS A 209 12.14 23.31 6.75
CA LYS A 209 12.27 22.07 5.98
C LYS A 209 11.21 21.07 6.40
N ALA A 210 10.66 20.35 5.44
CA ALA A 210 9.84 19.19 5.74
C ALA A 210 10.73 18.08 6.33
N VAL A 211 10.38 17.61 7.51
CA VAL A 211 11.08 16.50 8.18
C VAL A 211 10.27 15.23 7.97
N TRP A 212 10.93 14.19 7.49
CA TRP A 212 10.34 12.89 7.23
C TRP A 212 10.99 11.85 8.11
N LEU A 213 10.21 10.93 8.64
CA LEU A 213 10.74 9.74 9.27
C LEU A 213 11.42 8.83 8.23
N PRO A 214 12.32 7.92 8.65
CA PRO A 214 12.89 6.92 7.76
C PRO A 214 11.79 6.14 7.03
N ILE A 215 11.99 5.81 5.76
CA ILE A 215 11.01 5.08 4.95
C ILE A 215 10.81 3.66 5.49
N PHE A 216 11.88 3.05 6.00
CA PHE A 216 11.86 1.77 6.70
C PHE A 216 12.46 1.99 8.08
N GLU A 217 11.82 1.41 9.08
CA GLU A 217 12.36 1.41 10.43
C GLU A 217 13.69 0.65 10.46
N PRO A 218 14.75 1.25 11.00
CA PRO A 218 16.03 0.57 11.13
C PRO A 218 15.91 -0.57 12.15
N ASP A 219 16.40 -1.75 11.82
CA ASP A 219 16.54 -2.85 12.77
C ASP A 219 17.67 -2.57 13.78
N SER A 220 17.77 -3.37 14.84
CA SER A 220 18.75 -3.20 15.91
C SER A 220 20.21 -3.21 15.41
N ALA A 221 20.50 -4.02 14.39
CA ALA A 221 21.84 -4.08 13.79
C ALA A 221 22.16 -2.80 13.02
N ALA A 222 21.19 -2.26 12.26
CA ALA A 222 21.35 -0.99 11.57
C ALA A 222 21.48 0.18 12.55
N LEU A 223 20.72 0.18 13.66
CA LEU A 223 20.83 1.18 14.71
C LEU A 223 22.22 1.18 15.35
N SER A 224 22.79 0.01 15.64
CA SER A 224 24.15 -0.12 16.14
C SER A 224 25.16 0.48 15.15
N GLY A 225 25.07 0.12 13.87
CA GLY A 225 25.94 0.68 12.83
C GLY A 225 25.79 2.19 12.66
N VAL A 226 24.59 2.73 12.77
CA VAL A 226 24.34 4.18 12.75
C VAL A 226 24.93 4.84 13.98
N GLY A 227 24.80 4.24 15.17
CA GLY A 227 25.41 4.74 16.41
C GLY A 227 26.93 4.85 16.31
N ASP A 228 27.60 3.78 15.83
CA ASP A 228 29.05 3.77 15.60
C ASP A 228 29.48 4.82 14.58
N ALA A 229 28.73 4.97 13.48
CA ALA A 229 29.02 5.97 12.47
C ALA A 229 28.89 7.39 13.02
N ILE A 230 27.84 7.68 13.79
CA ILE A 230 27.64 8.99 14.45
C ILE A 230 28.79 9.30 15.43
N LEU A 231 29.19 8.31 16.22
CA LEU A 231 30.31 8.47 17.17
C LEU A 231 31.59 8.85 16.43
N LYS A 232 31.95 8.10 15.36
CA LYS A 232 33.15 8.36 14.56
C LYS A 232 33.13 9.71 13.85
N ILE A 233 31.97 10.11 13.31
CA ILE A 233 31.78 11.40 12.65
C ILE A 233 31.96 12.53 13.66
N ASN A 234 31.35 12.44 14.85
CA ASN A 234 31.46 13.46 15.89
C ASN A 234 32.83 13.48 16.58
N GLN A 235 33.58 12.38 16.55
CA GLN A 235 34.99 12.37 16.94
C GLN A 235 35.87 13.16 15.96
N ALA A 236 35.62 12.99 14.65
CA ALA A 236 36.37 13.72 13.62
C ALA A 236 35.93 15.20 13.50
N ALA A 237 34.65 15.49 13.70
CA ALA A 237 34.02 16.80 13.62
C ALA A 237 33.03 16.99 14.78
N PRO A 238 33.46 17.50 15.94
CA PRO A 238 32.63 17.63 17.13
C PRO A 238 31.35 18.43 16.87
N GLY A 239 30.19 17.85 17.22
CA GLY A 239 28.87 18.48 17.06
C GLY A 239 28.31 18.53 15.63
N TYR A 240 28.96 17.86 14.67
CA TYR A 240 28.46 17.81 13.27
C TYR A 240 27.10 17.14 13.15
N LEU A 241 26.87 16.03 13.85
CA LEU A 241 25.58 15.36 13.96
C LEU A 241 24.97 15.61 15.34
N GLY A 242 23.99 16.51 15.38
CA GLY A 242 23.22 16.81 16.60
C GLY A 242 21.97 15.95 16.74
N ALA A 243 21.25 16.10 17.86
CA ALA A 243 20.05 15.33 18.21
C ALA A 243 18.97 15.30 17.09
N LYS A 244 18.75 16.42 16.39
CA LYS A 244 17.80 16.48 15.27
C LYS A 244 18.18 15.54 14.11
N ASN A 245 19.47 15.46 13.78
CA ASN A 245 19.97 14.58 12.73
C ASN A 245 19.86 13.10 13.14
N ILE A 246 20.12 12.82 14.42
CA ILE A 246 19.99 11.47 14.99
C ILE A 246 18.52 11.03 14.94
N LYS A 247 17.58 11.86 15.39
CA LYS A 247 16.14 11.59 15.27
C LYS A 247 15.72 11.32 13.82
N GLN A 248 16.22 12.11 12.88
CA GLN A 248 15.89 11.95 11.47
C GLN A 248 16.46 10.65 10.86
N LEU A 249 17.62 10.20 11.31
CA LEU A 249 18.28 8.98 10.84
C LEU A 249 17.69 7.72 11.48
N THR A 250 17.35 7.78 12.76
CA THR A 250 16.88 6.63 13.54
C THR A 250 15.36 6.53 13.62
N GLY A 251 14.65 7.65 13.46
CA GLY A 251 13.20 7.73 13.71
C GLY A 251 12.82 7.75 15.19
N MET A 252 13.79 7.58 16.11
CA MET A 252 13.52 7.57 17.54
C MET A 252 13.31 8.97 18.08
N GLU A 253 12.33 9.14 18.97
CA GLU A 253 12.15 10.37 19.72
C GLU A 253 13.07 10.38 20.93
N MET A 254 13.66 11.56 21.19
CA MET A 254 14.33 11.75 22.47
C MET A 254 13.26 11.90 23.54
N GLU A 255 13.39 11.15 24.62
CA GLU A 255 12.67 11.41 25.84
C GLU A 255 13.09 12.80 26.34
N GLU A 256 12.15 13.73 26.44
CA GLU A 256 12.43 15.02 27.09
C GLU A 256 12.80 14.69 28.53
N SER A 257 14.07 14.86 28.88
CA SER A 257 14.49 14.76 30.27
C SER A 257 13.64 15.75 31.06
N LEU A 258 12.74 15.22 31.89
CA LEU A 258 12.08 16.05 32.91
C LEU A 258 13.15 16.88 33.59
N PRO A 259 12.95 18.19 33.76
CA PRO A 259 13.95 19.02 34.46
C PRO A 259 14.19 18.36 35.80
N VAL A 260 15.44 17.90 36.01
CA VAL A 260 15.88 17.40 37.32
C VAL A 260 15.66 18.57 38.25
N ALA A 261 14.70 18.44 39.18
CA ALA A 261 14.48 19.41 40.22
C ALA A 261 15.84 19.53 41.00
N THR A 262 16.56 20.62 40.76
CA THR A 262 17.72 20.96 41.55
C THR A 262 17.23 21.16 42.97
N ALA A 263 17.55 20.20 43.83
CA ALA A 263 17.33 20.34 45.27
C ALA A 263 18.09 21.57 45.71
N GLU A 264 17.37 22.66 45.91
CA GLU A 264 17.91 23.81 46.63
C GLU A 264 18.32 23.33 48.02
N THR A 265 19.60 23.30 48.24
CA THR A 265 20.22 23.09 49.53
C THR A 265 19.75 24.23 50.44
N GLN A 266 18.72 23.97 51.25
CA GLN A 266 18.41 24.83 52.39
C GLN A 266 19.58 24.71 53.37
N ASN A 267 20.52 25.61 53.25
CA ASN A 267 21.48 25.89 54.28
C ASN A 267 20.89 26.98 55.19
N SER A 268 20.07 26.56 56.16
CA SER A 268 19.76 27.37 57.33
C SER A 268 20.92 27.23 58.35
N GLY A 269 21.83 28.13 58.27
CA GLY A 269 22.78 28.34 59.35
C GLY A 269 22.27 29.36 60.35
N THR A 270 22.11 28.91 61.57
CA THR A 270 22.11 29.64 62.89
C THR A 270 21.49 31.00 62.94
#